data_fe495b3e9b4276f547f9c2627fab578f
#
_entry.id   fe495b3e9b4276f547f9c2627fab578f
#
_cell.length_a   1.000
_cell.length_b   1.000
_cell.length_c   1.000
_cell.angle_alpha   90.00
_cell.angle_beta   90.00
_cell.angle_gamma   90.00
#
_symmetry.space_group_name_H-M   'P 1'
#
loop_
_entity.id
_entity.type
_entity.pdbx_description
1 polymer ?
#
loop_
_entity_poly.entity_id
_entity_poly.type
_entity_poly.pdbx_seq_one_letter_code
_entity_poly.pdbx_strand_id
1 'polypeptide(L)'
;MARYRGPTCKLARREGTDLFLKSGIKPLETKCKLETPPGTKQAARKGRLSDYGVQLREKQKLRRMYGVLERQFRNTYHKAARMKGSTGENLLKLLEGRQLVSHCAIKVNGGLVNIPSYQVAAGDKIEITEKAKAQPRIKTAVAMASQVGFPEWVEVDDQALVGTLKNLPARDDILPDVNENLVIELYSK
;
A
#
# COMPACT_ATOMS: atom_id res chain seq x y z
N MET A 1 14.23 9.18 1.58
CA MET A 1 12.88 9.70 1.84
C MET A 1 12.49 9.38 3.29
N ALA A 2 11.89 10.34 4.02
CA ALA A 2 11.45 10.10 5.39
C ALA A 2 10.29 9.09 5.41
N ARG A 3 10.34 8.14 6.35
CA ARG A 3 9.29 7.11 6.56
C ARG A 3 9.07 6.89 8.04
N TYR A 4 7.93 6.33 8.41
CA TYR A 4 7.67 5.93 9.79
C TYR A 4 8.60 4.77 10.19
N ARG A 5 9.33 4.93 11.30
CA ARG A 5 10.25 3.91 11.85
C ARG A 5 9.79 3.36 13.20
N GLY A 6 8.64 3.77 13.67
CA GLY A 6 8.09 3.33 14.96
C GLY A 6 7.44 1.93 14.89
N PRO A 7 6.85 1.46 16.00
CA PRO A 7 6.27 0.14 16.13
C PRO A 7 5.01 0.00 15.25
N THR A 8 5.05 -0.90 14.26
CA THR A 8 3.96 -1.14 13.30
C THR A 8 2.72 -1.76 13.93
N CYS A 9 2.87 -2.64 14.95
CA CYS A 9 1.72 -3.15 15.71
C CYS A 9 0.91 -2.03 16.39
N LYS A 10 1.54 -0.95 16.80
CA LYS A 10 0.84 0.20 17.38
C LYS A 10 -0.08 0.86 16.36
N LEU A 11 0.33 0.89 15.09
CA LEU A 11 -0.48 1.43 14.00
C LEU A 11 -1.68 0.54 13.69
N ALA A 12 -1.46 -0.78 13.51
CA ALA A 12 -2.52 -1.75 13.26
C ALA A 12 -3.56 -1.76 14.42
N ARG A 13 -3.11 -1.79 15.67
CA ARG A 13 -3.99 -1.69 16.85
C ARG A 13 -4.80 -0.40 16.89
N ARG A 14 -4.27 0.71 16.41
CA ARG A 14 -4.98 2.00 16.38
C ARG A 14 -6.12 1.99 15.37
N GLU A 15 -5.92 1.36 14.22
CA GLU A 15 -6.97 1.24 13.18
C GLU A 15 -7.87 0.02 13.40
N GLY A 16 -7.46 -0.95 14.22
CA GLY A 16 -8.21 -2.18 14.51
C GLY A 16 -8.24 -3.17 13.35
N THR A 17 -7.37 -2.99 12.35
CA THR A 17 -7.29 -3.81 11.14
C THR A 17 -5.85 -4.17 10.80
N ASP A 18 -5.66 -5.20 9.98
CA ASP A 18 -4.34 -5.45 9.39
C ASP A 18 -4.00 -4.36 8.38
N LEU A 19 -2.81 -3.80 8.52
CA LEU A 19 -2.27 -2.79 7.62
C LEU A 19 -1.16 -3.37 6.73
N PHE A 20 -1.02 -4.69 6.69
CA PHE A 20 0.00 -5.43 5.92
C PHE A 20 1.44 -4.95 6.15
N LEU A 21 1.70 -4.36 7.32
CA LEU A 21 3.02 -3.82 7.68
C LEU A 21 3.95 -4.86 8.29
N LYS A 22 3.47 -6.06 8.53
CA LYS A 22 4.24 -7.21 9.06
C LYS A 22 4.29 -8.31 8.01
N SER A 23 5.33 -9.16 8.07
CA SER A 23 5.42 -10.31 7.16
C SER A 23 4.20 -11.24 7.32
N GLY A 24 3.65 -11.74 6.23
CA GLY A 24 2.50 -12.64 6.22
C GLY A 24 2.76 -14.06 6.76
N ILE A 25 4.02 -14.39 7.15
CA ILE A 25 4.40 -15.74 7.60
C ILE A 25 3.61 -16.21 8.84
N LYS A 26 3.26 -15.28 9.74
CA LYS A 26 2.44 -15.56 10.92
C LYS A 26 1.25 -14.61 10.95
N PRO A 27 0.04 -15.07 11.35
CA PRO A 27 -1.13 -14.21 11.48
C PRO A 27 -0.85 -12.99 12.35
N LEU A 28 -1.45 -11.85 12.02
CA LEU A 28 -1.24 -10.61 12.75
C LEU A 28 -1.74 -10.71 14.21
N GLU A 29 -2.82 -11.44 14.42
CA GLU A 29 -3.43 -11.67 15.74
C GLU A 29 -2.45 -12.28 16.75
N THR A 30 -1.59 -13.20 16.30
CA THR A 30 -0.55 -13.80 17.15
C THR A 30 0.57 -12.81 17.50
N LYS A 31 0.77 -11.77 16.69
CA LYS A 31 1.84 -10.78 16.86
C LYS A 31 1.37 -9.49 17.54
N CYS A 32 0.11 -9.13 17.33
CA CYS A 32 -0.46 -7.85 17.77
C CYS A 32 -1.86 -8.08 18.35
N LYS A 33 -2.12 -7.57 19.54
CA LYS A 33 -3.46 -7.59 20.16
C LYS A 33 -4.32 -6.50 19.52
N LEU A 34 -5.00 -6.78 18.41
CA LEU A 34 -5.76 -5.80 17.62
C LEU A 34 -6.93 -5.18 18.38
N GLU A 35 -7.58 -5.96 19.23
CA GLU A 35 -8.74 -5.53 20.02
C GLU A 35 -8.42 -4.42 21.01
N THR A 36 -7.17 -4.31 21.45
CA THR A 36 -6.76 -3.36 22.48
C THR A 36 -6.11 -2.15 21.84
N PRO A 37 -6.71 -0.94 21.91
CA PRO A 37 -6.11 0.28 21.41
C PRO A 37 -4.74 0.55 22.06
N PRO A 38 -3.79 1.20 21.36
CA PRO A 38 -2.50 1.53 21.93
C PRO A 38 -2.65 2.59 23.03
N GLY A 39 -1.88 2.43 24.12
CA GLY A 39 -1.86 3.37 25.25
C GLY A 39 -2.89 3.10 26.35
N THR A 40 -3.83 2.20 26.14
CA THR A 40 -4.87 1.86 27.13
C THR A 40 -4.49 0.57 27.86
N LYS A 41 -4.40 0.60 29.18
CA LYS A 41 -4.14 -0.58 30.02
C LYS A 41 -5.39 -1.45 30.22
N GLN A 42 -6.58 -0.88 30.09
CA GLN A 42 -7.87 -1.56 30.20
C GLN A 42 -8.74 -1.23 29.00
N ALA A 43 -9.71 -2.09 28.71
CA ALA A 43 -10.70 -1.90 27.65
C ALA A 43 -11.59 -0.67 27.97
N ALA A 44 -11.10 0.52 27.68
CA ALA A 44 -11.92 1.72 27.73
C ALA A 44 -13.05 1.60 26.71
N ARG A 45 -14.28 1.91 27.11
CA ARG A 45 -15.42 1.99 26.18
C ARG A 45 -15.05 2.94 25.03
N LYS A 46 -15.02 2.42 23.80
CA LYS A 46 -14.85 3.25 22.61
C LYS A 46 -16.11 4.11 22.48
N GLY A 47 -15.98 5.41 22.66
CA GLY A 47 -17.04 6.35 22.34
C GLY A 47 -17.41 6.26 20.84
N ARG A 48 -18.64 6.65 20.50
CA ARG A 48 -19.07 6.74 19.10
C ARG A 48 -18.18 7.77 18.37
N LEU A 49 -17.64 7.37 17.23
CA LEU A 49 -16.86 8.27 16.39
C LEU A 49 -17.80 9.28 15.71
N SER A 50 -17.40 10.55 15.66
CA SER A 50 -18.04 11.54 14.80
C SER A 50 -17.74 11.25 13.34
N ASP A 51 -18.55 11.82 12.42
CA ASP A 51 -18.33 11.65 10.97
C ASP A 51 -16.92 12.08 10.55
N TYR A 52 -16.43 13.20 11.08
CA TYR A 52 -15.04 13.61 10.92
C TYR A 52 -14.05 12.54 11.44
N GLY A 53 -14.37 11.93 12.59
CA GLY A 53 -13.54 10.87 13.17
C GLY A 53 -13.45 9.64 12.28
N VAL A 54 -14.56 9.25 11.64
CA VAL A 54 -14.61 8.12 10.68
C VAL A 54 -13.77 8.44 9.45
N GLN A 55 -13.99 9.59 8.83
CA GLN A 55 -13.24 10.06 7.66
C GLN A 55 -11.73 10.13 7.94
N LEU A 56 -11.35 10.67 9.12
CA LEU A 56 -9.96 10.75 9.55
C LEU A 56 -9.34 9.36 9.73
N ARG A 57 -10.06 8.40 10.30
CA ARG A 57 -9.55 7.03 10.48
C ARG A 57 -9.31 6.35 9.14
N GLU A 58 -10.23 6.47 8.19
CA GLU A 58 -10.06 5.87 6.87
C GLU A 58 -8.85 6.47 6.12
N LYS A 59 -8.71 7.79 6.14
CA LYS A 59 -7.50 8.44 5.61
C LYS A 59 -6.22 7.92 6.27
N GLN A 60 -6.21 7.80 7.61
CA GLN A 60 -5.02 7.33 8.33
C GLN A 60 -4.72 5.86 8.06
N LYS A 61 -5.74 5.02 7.86
CA LYS A 61 -5.62 3.62 7.46
C LYS A 61 -4.88 3.53 6.13
N LEU A 62 -5.40 4.17 5.08
CA LEU A 62 -4.75 4.22 3.76
C LEU A 62 -3.31 4.73 3.82
N ARG A 63 -3.11 5.89 4.43
CA ARG A 63 -1.77 6.49 4.53
C ARG A 63 -0.76 5.54 5.19
N ARG A 64 -1.19 4.77 6.18
CA ARG A 64 -0.34 3.82 6.92
C ARG A 64 -0.08 2.55 6.14
N MET A 65 -1.07 2.01 5.43
CA MET A 65 -0.92 0.86 4.53
C MET A 65 0.18 1.13 3.51
N TYR A 66 0.14 2.28 2.86
CA TYR A 66 1.13 2.67 1.86
C TYR A 66 2.41 3.30 2.43
N GLY A 67 2.53 3.44 3.74
CA GLY A 67 3.71 4.01 4.40
C GLY A 67 4.03 5.45 4.02
N VAL A 68 3.03 6.21 3.58
CA VAL A 68 3.16 7.57 3.07
C VAL A 68 3.04 8.59 4.21
N LEU A 69 3.83 9.66 4.18
CA LEU A 69 3.70 10.78 5.12
C LEU A 69 2.57 11.72 4.69
N GLU A 70 1.98 12.46 5.64
CA GLU A 70 0.80 13.31 5.43
C GLU A 70 0.95 14.28 4.26
N ARG A 71 2.06 15.03 4.20
CA ARG A 71 2.30 15.98 3.11
C ARG A 71 2.30 15.31 1.74
N GLN A 72 2.91 14.13 1.64
CA GLN A 72 2.98 13.39 0.39
C GLN A 72 1.63 12.79 0.01
N PHE A 73 0.87 12.29 0.99
CA PHE A 73 -0.46 11.78 0.77
C PHE A 73 -1.38 12.89 0.23
N ARG A 74 -1.35 14.07 0.87
CA ARG A 74 -2.09 15.25 0.41
C ARG A 74 -1.71 15.66 -1.01
N ASN A 75 -0.42 15.67 -1.35
CA ASN A 75 0.04 15.97 -2.71
C ASN A 75 -0.46 14.93 -3.72
N THR A 76 -0.47 13.65 -3.35
CA THR A 76 -1.01 12.56 -4.20
C THR A 76 -2.51 12.75 -4.41
N TYR A 77 -3.25 13.11 -3.36
CA TYR A 77 -4.68 13.44 -3.46
C TYR A 77 -4.94 14.59 -4.44
N HIS A 78 -4.22 15.71 -4.30
CA HIS A 78 -4.38 16.85 -5.22
C HIS A 78 -4.01 16.48 -6.67
N LYS A 79 -3.07 15.57 -6.88
CA LYS A 79 -2.76 15.05 -8.22
C LYS A 79 -3.93 14.20 -8.74
N ALA A 80 -4.46 13.30 -7.94
CA ALA A 80 -5.60 12.46 -8.28
C ALA A 80 -6.85 13.28 -8.64
N ALA A 81 -7.12 14.35 -7.90
CA ALA A 81 -8.25 15.25 -8.14
C ALA A 81 -8.15 16.03 -9.46
N ARG A 82 -6.94 16.21 -10.01
CA ARG A 82 -6.72 16.86 -11.32
C ARG A 82 -6.80 15.90 -12.50
N MET A 83 -6.78 14.58 -12.24
CA MET A 83 -6.87 13.56 -13.29
C MET A 83 -8.33 13.37 -13.71
N LYS A 84 -8.56 12.99 -14.97
CA LYS A 84 -9.89 12.60 -15.45
C LYS A 84 -10.35 11.31 -14.77
N GLY A 85 -11.64 11.22 -14.46
CA GLY A 85 -12.26 10.06 -13.81
C GLY A 85 -12.51 10.24 -12.32
N SER A 86 -12.81 9.15 -11.62
CA SER A 86 -13.06 9.14 -10.19
C SER A 86 -11.78 9.49 -9.41
N THR A 87 -11.87 10.51 -8.54
CA THR A 87 -10.73 10.93 -7.71
C THR A 87 -10.26 9.81 -6.78
N GLY A 88 -11.19 8.99 -6.26
CA GLY A 88 -10.86 7.86 -5.39
C GLY A 88 -10.04 6.79 -6.09
N GLU A 89 -10.51 6.35 -7.25
CA GLU A 89 -9.78 5.37 -8.09
C GLU A 89 -8.40 5.91 -8.47
N ASN A 90 -8.32 7.15 -8.93
CA ASN A 90 -7.06 7.79 -9.28
C ASN A 90 -6.10 7.84 -8.09
N LEU A 91 -6.61 8.12 -6.89
CA LEU A 91 -5.82 8.13 -5.66
C LEU A 91 -5.24 6.75 -5.36
N LEU A 92 -6.06 5.69 -5.43
CA LEU A 92 -5.62 4.33 -5.19
C LEU A 92 -4.58 3.89 -6.24
N LYS A 93 -4.84 4.11 -7.53
CA LYS A 93 -3.89 3.83 -8.62
C LYS A 93 -2.53 4.51 -8.42
N LEU A 94 -2.54 5.78 -7.98
CA LEU A 94 -1.30 6.53 -7.68
C LEU A 94 -0.57 6.01 -6.43
N LEU A 95 -1.28 5.46 -5.46
CA LEU A 95 -0.69 4.91 -4.23
C LEU A 95 -0.08 3.53 -4.48
N GLU A 96 -0.72 2.66 -5.28
CA GLU A 96 -0.20 1.33 -5.65
C GLU A 96 1.14 1.42 -6.39
N GLY A 97 1.29 2.33 -7.34
CA GLY A 97 2.52 2.53 -8.10
C GLY A 97 3.74 2.93 -7.28
N ARG A 98 3.57 3.21 -5.98
CA ARG A 98 4.63 3.81 -5.16
C ARG A 98 5.45 2.84 -4.31
N GLN A 99 4.92 1.69 -3.93
CA GLN A 99 5.45 0.89 -2.82
C GLN A 99 6.78 0.18 -3.12
N LEU A 100 7.11 -0.14 -4.36
CA LEU A 100 8.21 -1.04 -4.74
C LEU A 100 9.56 -0.38 -5.07
N VAL A 101 9.63 0.94 -5.20
CA VAL A 101 10.74 1.60 -5.89
C VAL A 101 11.84 2.20 -5.00
N SER A 102 11.67 2.30 -3.67
CA SER A 102 12.57 3.12 -2.82
C SER A 102 13.96 2.52 -2.53
N HIS A 103 14.30 1.36 -3.07
CA HIS A 103 15.56 0.66 -2.75
C HIS A 103 16.47 0.39 -3.95
N CYS A 104 16.27 1.04 -5.09
CA CYS A 104 17.05 0.81 -6.32
C CYS A 104 17.12 -0.69 -6.74
N ALA A 105 16.10 -1.46 -6.37
CA ALA A 105 16.02 -2.88 -6.67
C ALA A 105 15.29 -3.16 -7.98
N ILE A 106 14.71 -2.13 -8.61
CA ILE A 106 13.77 -2.27 -9.73
C ILE A 106 14.31 -1.54 -10.94
N LYS A 107 14.17 -2.16 -12.09
CA LYS A 107 14.33 -1.57 -13.41
C LYS A 107 12.98 -1.55 -14.11
N VAL A 108 12.74 -0.53 -14.91
CA VAL A 108 11.59 -0.46 -15.82
C VAL A 108 12.15 -0.29 -17.23
N ASN A 109 11.77 -1.18 -18.14
CA ASN A 109 12.29 -1.22 -19.52
C ASN A 109 13.83 -1.14 -19.58
N GLY A 110 14.51 -1.88 -18.70
CA GLY A 110 15.97 -1.88 -18.58
C GLY A 110 16.60 -0.69 -17.84
N GLY A 111 15.86 0.40 -17.61
CA GLY A 111 16.31 1.58 -16.87
C GLY A 111 16.14 1.42 -15.36
N LEU A 112 17.14 1.82 -14.56
CA LEU A 112 17.06 1.79 -13.09
C LEU A 112 16.09 2.88 -12.60
N VAL A 113 15.05 2.48 -11.87
CA VAL A 113 14.09 3.42 -11.29
C VAL A 113 14.27 3.47 -9.76
N ASN A 114 14.56 4.67 -9.26
CA ASN A 114 14.73 4.93 -7.82
C ASN A 114 13.70 5.94 -7.27
N ILE A 115 12.82 6.45 -8.13
CA ILE A 115 11.80 7.43 -7.77
C ILE A 115 10.48 6.71 -7.49
N PRO A 116 9.99 6.65 -6.23
CA PRO A 116 8.75 5.95 -5.89
C PRO A 116 7.48 6.52 -6.54
N SER A 117 7.55 7.69 -7.14
CA SER A 117 6.46 8.33 -7.89
C SER A 117 6.56 8.11 -9.40
N TYR A 118 7.45 7.24 -9.86
CA TYR A 118 7.49 6.83 -11.25
C TYR A 118 6.17 6.16 -11.62
N GLN A 119 5.57 6.58 -12.71
CA GLN A 119 4.32 5.99 -13.21
C GLN A 119 4.66 4.97 -14.28
N VAL A 120 4.26 3.75 -14.03
CA VAL A 120 4.37 2.63 -14.97
C VAL A 120 3.16 2.69 -15.90
N ALA A 121 3.37 2.50 -17.18
CA ALA A 121 2.32 2.42 -18.19
C ALA A 121 2.01 0.97 -18.52
N ALA A 122 0.85 0.72 -19.12
CA ALA A 122 0.53 -0.60 -19.66
C ALA A 122 1.56 -0.99 -20.74
N GLY A 123 2.06 -2.21 -20.69
CA GLY A 123 3.14 -2.71 -21.53
C GLY A 123 4.54 -2.54 -20.95
N ASP A 124 4.71 -1.80 -19.84
CA ASP A 124 6.03 -1.66 -19.22
C ASP A 124 6.49 -2.96 -18.56
N LYS A 125 7.78 -3.27 -18.79
CA LYS A 125 8.45 -4.42 -18.22
C LYS A 125 9.19 -4.02 -16.96
N ILE A 126 8.85 -4.66 -15.85
CA ILE A 126 9.44 -4.43 -14.53
C ILE A 126 10.37 -5.59 -14.21
N GLU A 127 11.62 -5.28 -13.96
CA GLU A 127 12.67 -6.28 -13.68
C GLU A 127 13.30 -6.01 -12.32
N ILE A 128 13.70 -7.08 -11.63
CA ILE A 128 14.48 -6.99 -10.40
C ILE A 128 15.96 -6.97 -10.77
N THR A 129 16.73 -6.05 -10.17
CA THR A 129 18.19 -5.98 -10.40
C THR A 129 18.88 -7.25 -9.92
N GLU A 130 19.99 -7.67 -10.56
CA GLU A 130 20.72 -8.87 -10.22
C GLU A 130 21.18 -8.91 -8.75
N LYS A 131 21.62 -7.76 -8.21
CA LYS A 131 21.97 -7.64 -6.78
C LYS A 131 20.79 -7.91 -5.84
N ALA A 132 19.60 -7.57 -6.28
CA ALA A 132 18.38 -7.76 -5.48
C ALA A 132 17.83 -9.20 -5.60
N LYS A 133 17.97 -9.87 -6.74
CA LYS A 133 17.57 -11.26 -6.94
C LYS A 133 18.21 -12.21 -5.93
N ALA A 134 19.43 -11.94 -5.50
CA ALA A 134 20.15 -12.75 -4.53
C ALA A 134 19.55 -12.65 -3.09
N GLN A 135 18.69 -11.68 -2.82
CA GLN A 135 18.17 -11.44 -1.45
C GLN A 135 17.13 -12.51 -1.06
N PRO A 136 17.31 -13.21 0.09
CA PRO A 136 16.35 -14.24 0.53
C PRO A 136 14.92 -13.73 0.68
N ARG A 137 14.75 -12.48 1.11
CA ARG A 137 13.42 -11.84 1.26
C ARG A 137 12.63 -11.77 -0.05
N ILE A 138 13.31 -11.57 -1.19
CA ILE A 138 12.65 -11.49 -2.49
C ILE A 138 12.22 -12.89 -2.92
N LYS A 139 13.09 -13.88 -2.79
CA LYS A 139 12.76 -15.29 -3.08
C LYS A 139 11.56 -15.78 -2.24
N THR A 140 11.57 -15.46 -0.93
CA THR A 140 10.44 -15.81 -0.05
C THR A 140 9.17 -15.07 -0.47
N ALA A 141 9.24 -13.78 -0.83
CA ALA A 141 8.07 -13.01 -1.26
C ALA A 141 7.46 -13.55 -2.55
N VAL A 142 8.29 -13.92 -3.53
CA VAL A 142 7.84 -14.54 -4.78
C VAL A 142 7.19 -15.88 -4.53
N ALA A 143 7.82 -16.77 -3.73
CA ALA A 143 7.23 -18.05 -3.38
C ALA A 143 5.88 -17.93 -2.67
N MET A 144 5.70 -16.93 -1.83
CA MET A 144 4.39 -16.64 -1.20
C MET A 144 3.38 -16.09 -2.21
N ALA A 145 3.81 -15.21 -3.11
CA ALA A 145 2.95 -14.65 -4.14
C ALA A 145 2.47 -15.72 -5.12
N SER A 146 3.33 -16.66 -5.52
CA SER A 146 2.96 -17.79 -6.39
C SER A 146 1.92 -18.71 -5.75
N GLN A 147 1.89 -18.83 -4.41
CA GLN A 147 0.87 -19.60 -3.68
C GLN A 147 -0.49 -18.89 -3.67
N VAL A 148 -0.51 -17.57 -3.58
CA VAL A 148 -1.74 -16.75 -3.54
C VAL A 148 -2.30 -16.53 -4.94
N GLY A 149 -1.45 -16.55 -5.96
CA GLY A 149 -1.74 -16.19 -7.34
C GLY A 149 -1.44 -14.72 -7.62
N PHE A 150 -1.23 -14.41 -8.90
CA PHE A 150 -1.01 -13.04 -9.36
C PHE A 150 -2.30 -12.43 -9.91
N PRO A 151 -2.52 -11.12 -9.72
CA PRO A 151 -3.67 -10.44 -10.31
C PRO A 151 -3.63 -10.50 -11.84
N GLU A 152 -4.81 -10.52 -12.47
CA GLU A 152 -4.94 -10.64 -13.94
C GLU A 152 -4.31 -9.49 -14.74
N TRP A 153 -4.20 -8.31 -14.12
CA TRP A 153 -3.61 -7.11 -14.73
C TRP A 153 -2.07 -7.12 -14.79
N VAL A 154 -1.42 -8.15 -14.21
CA VAL A 154 0.04 -8.33 -14.25
C VAL A 154 0.36 -9.73 -14.77
N GLU A 155 1.34 -9.81 -15.66
CA GLU A 155 1.97 -11.06 -16.04
C GLU A 155 3.32 -11.19 -15.35
N VAL A 156 3.54 -12.28 -14.63
CA VAL A 156 4.77 -12.48 -13.84
C VAL A 156 5.48 -13.76 -14.27
N ASP A 157 6.75 -13.63 -14.60
CA ASP A 157 7.68 -14.74 -14.75
C ASP A 157 8.45 -14.91 -13.44
N ASP A 158 8.08 -15.95 -12.69
CA ASP A 158 8.65 -16.24 -11.37
C ASP A 158 10.12 -16.62 -11.44
N GLN A 159 10.56 -17.24 -12.54
CA GLN A 159 11.92 -17.71 -12.71
C GLN A 159 12.86 -16.56 -13.09
N ALA A 160 12.44 -15.75 -14.05
CA ALA A 160 13.20 -14.58 -14.46
C ALA A 160 13.08 -13.40 -13.48
N LEU A 161 12.11 -13.41 -12.58
CA LEU A 161 11.72 -12.31 -11.68
C LEU A 161 11.42 -11.03 -12.46
N VAL A 162 10.58 -11.20 -13.48
CA VAL A 162 10.14 -10.17 -14.39
C VAL A 162 8.63 -10.09 -14.35
N GLY A 163 8.09 -8.88 -14.28
CA GLY A 163 6.66 -8.63 -14.39
C GLY A 163 6.37 -7.67 -15.52
N THR A 164 5.29 -7.91 -16.26
CA THR A 164 4.78 -7.00 -17.28
C THR A 164 3.42 -6.50 -16.86
N LEU A 165 3.23 -5.19 -16.85
CA LEU A 165 1.93 -4.59 -16.59
C LEU A 165 1.06 -4.71 -17.85
N LYS A 166 0.06 -5.59 -17.85
CA LYS A 166 -0.86 -5.74 -18.99
C LYS A 166 -1.81 -4.56 -19.10
N ASN A 167 -2.54 -4.30 -18.03
CA ASN A 167 -3.53 -3.26 -17.94
C ASN A 167 -3.38 -2.49 -16.62
N LEU A 168 -3.99 -1.32 -16.54
CA LEU A 168 -4.14 -0.64 -15.25
C LEU A 168 -5.21 -1.36 -14.44
N PRO A 169 -4.99 -1.58 -13.11
CA PRO A 169 -5.98 -2.27 -12.27
C PRO A 169 -7.30 -1.50 -12.24
N ALA A 170 -8.41 -2.22 -12.26
CA ALA A 170 -9.74 -1.68 -12.01
C ALA A 170 -9.94 -1.42 -10.50
N ARG A 171 -11.03 -0.74 -10.13
CA ARG A 171 -11.31 -0.45 -8.72
C ARG A 171 -11.47 -1.71 -7.88
N ASP A 172 -12.13 -2.71 -8.44
CA ASP A 172 -12.42 -3.98 -7.77
C ASP A 172 -11.17 -4.82 -7.49
N ASP A 173 -10.11 -4.61 -8.26
CA ASP A 173 -8.81 -5.27 -8.10
C ASP A 173 -7.98 -4.67 -6.95
N ILE A 174 -8.36 -3.48 -6.45
CA ILE A 174 -7.60 -2.73 -5.45
C ILE A 174 -8.35 -2.72 -4.12
N LEU A 175 -7.78 -3.39 -3.11
CA LEU A 175 -8.20 -3.35 -1.70
C LEU A 175 -9.71 -3.10 -1.49
N PRO A 176 -10.57 -4.13 -1.58
CA PRO A 176 -12.03 -3.97 -1.49
C PRO A 176 -12.50 -3.36 -0.15
N ASP A 177 -11.74 -3.56 0.93
CA ASP A 177 -12.06 -3.09 2.28
C ASP A 177 -11.84 -1.58 2.51
N VAL A 178 -11.40 -0.85 1.48
CA VAL A 178 -11.07 0.58 1.60
C VAL A 178 -12.20 1.43 1.03
N ASN A 179 -12.71 2.37 1.85
CA ASN A 179 -13.68 3.35 1.39
C ASN A 179 -13.00 4.70 1.09
N GLU A 180 -12.62 4.88 -0.17
CA GLU A 180 -11.96 6.09 -0.67
C GLU A 180 -12.85 7.34 -0.61
N ASN A 181 -14.18 7.18 -0.64
CA ASN A 181 -15.10 8.31 -0.58
C ASN A 181 -14.96 9.08 0.73
N LEU A 182 -14.75 8.39 1.84
CA LEU A 182 -14.49 9.04 3.14
C LEU A 182 -13.21 9.89 3.14
N VAL A 183 -12.22 9.49 2.36
CA VAL A 183 -10.97 10.25 2.21
C VAL A 183 -11.20 11.49 1.34
N ILE A 184 -11.98 11.36 0.28
CA ILE A 184 -12.36 12.47 -0.60
C ILE A 184 -13.16 13.52 0.18
N GLU A 185 -14.17 13.10 0.93
CA GLU A 185 -14.98 13.96 1.78
C GLU A 185 -14.15 14.72 2.81
N LEU A 186 -13.15 14.08 3.42
CA LEU A 186 -12.27 14.74 4.38
C LEU A 186 -11.46 15.88 3.76
N TYR A 187 -11.02 15.73 2.51
CA TYR A 187 -10.19 16.73 1.83
C TYR A 187 -10.99 17.76 1.01
N SER A 188 -12.27 17.54 0.80
CA SER A 188 -13.17 18.46 0.08
C SER A 188 -13.84 19.51 0.98
N LYS A 189 -13.61 19.44 2.29
CA LYS A 189 -14.10 20.41 3.29
C LYS A 189 -13.19 21.61 3.43
#